data_3f4f47e6ea13af84ff837eefb4be9e29
#
_entry.id   3f4f47e6ea13af84ff837eefb4be9e29
#
_cell.length_a   1.000
_cell.length_b   1.000
_cell.length_c   1.000
_cell.angle_alpha   90.00
_cell.angle_beta   90.00
_cell.angle_gamma   90.00
#
_symmetry.space_group_name_H-M   'P 1'
#
loop_
_entity.id
_entity.type
_entity.pdbx_description
1 polymer ?
#
loop_
_entity_poly.entity_id
_entity_poly.type
_entity_poly.pdbx_seq_one_letter_code
_entity_poly.pdbx_strand_id
1 'polypeptide(L)'
;MGIRLLIGSLVLAQALTAGYPLIEIESPPDYHRLNDFTRTTISNALPDLKNLVLSDTIHIRYKIVSSQAGFRSAVGAGLPHWANAVTLFPQKLVVIQTPDLSRTTLRDYRTTVIHELVHLLQGQSVPLNLTPVWLNEGLAEFYAGEFDYSERVVLSRALFRRRLIPLNNLERVLTFSHPRAELAYAESAAAVEFLIDVYGTETIRAILRGMRDGSDFGKALEQTTGSEYADFQDHWRTYLAHKYNWIFLLDIQNILWLIIPGLAFLAFVSIRRRNKRTIRQWNDEETQAGMDEENN
;
A
#
# COMPACT_ATOMS: atom_id res chain seq x y z
N MET A 1 -33.49 -1.56 -40.17
CA MET A 1 -33.34 -1.13 -38.74
C MET A 1 -33.41 -2.30 -37.74
N GLY A 2 -33.18 -3.56 -38.22
CA GLY A 2 -33.34 -4.80 -37.42
C GLY A 2 -32.06 -5.58 -37.03
N ILE A 3 -30.89 -5.23 -37.54
CA ILE A 3 -29.69 -6.04 -37.38
C ILE A 3 -28.83 -5.62 -36.15
N ARG A 4 -28.93 -4.38 -35.68
CA ARG A 4 -28.12 -3.91 -34.52
C ARG A 4 -28.61 -4.42 -33.14
N LEU A 5 -29.86 -4.80 -33.00
CA LEU A 5 -30.43 -5.34 -31.74
C LEU A 5 -30.05 -6.81 -31.50
N LEU A 6 -29.81 -7.60 -32.57
CA LEU A 6 -29.45 -9.01 -32.45
C LEU A 6 -27.98 -9.22 -32.04
N ILE A 7 -27.06 -8.34 -32.43
CA ILE A 7 -25.65 -8.44 -32.09
C ILE A 7 -25.42 -8.10 -30.61
N GLY A 8 -26.14 -7.13 -30.07
CA GLY A 8 -26.05 -6.77 -28.64
C GLY A 8 -26.55 -7.89 -27.72
N SER A 9 -27.63 -8.57 -28.10
CA SER A 9 -28.17 -9.69 -27.32
C SER A 9 -27.29 -10.95 -27.40
N LEU A 10 -26.60 -11.17 -28.51
CA LEU A 10 -25.71 -12.32 -28.66
C LEU A 10 -24.41 -12.18 -27.87
N VAL A 11 -23.87 -10.96 -27.81
CA VAL A 11 -22.68 -10.65 -26.98
C VAL A 11 -22.99 -10.77 -25.49
N LEU A 12 -24.18 -10.32 -25.06
CA LEU A 12 -24.61 -10.47 -23.66
C LEU A 12 -24.83 -11.95 -23.28
N ALA A 13 -25.41 -12.74 -24.19
CA ALA A 13 -25.64 -14.16 -23.96
C ALA A 13 -24.34 -14.99 -23.93
N GLN A 14 -23.32 -14.62 -24.70
CA GLN A 14 -22.00 -15.30 -24.67
C GLN A 14 -21.22 -14.91 -23.39
N ALA A 15 -21.36 -13.68 -22.85
CA ALA A 15 -20.75 -13.29 -21.57
C ALA A 15 -21.31 -14.09 -20.38
N LEU A 16 -22.60 -14.43 -20.42
CA LEU A 16 -23.26 -15.24 -19.38
C LEU A 16 -22.84 -16.71 -19.38
N THR A 17 -22.32 -17.24 -20.50
CA THR A 17 -21.91 -18.64 -20.61
C THR A 17 -20.41 -18.88 -20.36
N ALA A 18 -19.59 -17.82 -20.24
CA ALA A 18 -18.14 -17.92 -20.16
C ALA A 18 -17.54 -17.61 -18.78
N GLY A 19 -18.32 -17.38 -17.73
CA GLY A 19 -17.79 -17.10 -16.38
C GLY A 19 -17.02 -15.78 -16.27
N TYR A 20 -17.20 -14.85 -17.22
CA TYR A 20 -16.54 -13.55 -17.15
C TYR A 20 -17.22 -12.65 -16.11
N PRO A 21 -16.43 -11.83 -15.36
CA PRO A 21 -16.98 -10.89 -14.40
C PRO A 21 -17.92 -9.90 -15.10
N LEU A 22 -19.12 -9.71 -14.55
CA LEU A 22 -20.03 -8.69 -15.01
C LEU A 22 -19.57 -7.33 -14.43
N ILE A 23 -19.06 -6.45 -15.31
CA ILE A 23 -18.60 -5.11 -14.92
C ILE A 23 -19.64 -4.08 -15.38
N GLU A 24 -20.30 -3.46 -14.41
CA GLU A 24 -21.26 -2.37 -14.61
C GLU A 24 -20.70 -1.07 -14.03
N ILE A 25 -20.64 -0.01 -14.83
CA ILE A 25 -20.14 1.29 -14.38
C ILE A 25 -21.16 2.36 -14.77
N GLU A 26 -21.76 2.99 -13.76
CA GLU A 26 -22.60 4.17 -13.90
C GLU A 26 -21.75 5.42 -13.72
N SER A 27 -21.82 6.35 -14.67
CA SER A 27 -21.12 7.64 -14.61
C SER A 27 -21.98 8.76 -15.17
N PRO A 28 -21.75 10.03 -14.76
CA PRO A 28 -22.39 11.17 -15.41
C PRO A 28 -22.00 11.25 -16.90
N PRO A 29 -22.87 11.79 -17.78
CA PRO A 29 -22.65 11.77 -19.24
C PRO A 29 -21.32 12.37 -19.69
N ASP A 30 -20.83 13.40 -19.03
CA ASP A 30 -19.59 14.09 -19.36
C ASP A 30 -18.32 13.30 -18.99
N TYR A 31 -18.46 12.18 -18.26
CA TYR A 31 -17.33 11.38 -17.74
C TYR A 31 -17.17 10.03 -18.46
N HIS A 32 -17.57 9.93 -19.72
CA HIS A 32 -17.43 8.68 -20.50
C HIS A 32 -15.98 8.16 -20.58
N ARG A 33 -14.99 9.06 -20.72
CA ARG A 33 -13.57 8.69 -20.72
C ARG A 33 -13.11 8.14 -19.36
N LEU A 34 -13.61 8.69 -18.27
CA LEU A 34 -13.32 8.20 -16.92
C LEU A 34 -13.98 6.82 -16.69
N ASN A 35 -15.19 6.60 -17.23
CA ASN A 35 -15.83 5.29 -17.24
C ASN A 35 -14.97 4.24 -17.95
N ASP A 36 -14.46 4.55 -19.16
CA ASP A 36 -13.60 3.66 -19.92
C ASP A 36 -12.26 3.40 -19.19
N PHE A 37 -11.68 4.45 -18.59
CA PHE A 37 -10.48 4.35 -17.77
C PHE A 37 -10.70 3.43 -16.55
N THR A 38 -11.82 3.59 -15.84
CA THR A 38 -12.19 2.76 -14.69
C THR A 38 -12.38 1.30 -15.10
N ARG A 39 -13.09 1.04 -16.21
CA ARG A 39 -13.28 -0.30 -16.76
C ARG A 39 -11.95 -0.97 -17.13
N THR A 40 -11.08 -0.23 -17.78
CA THR A 40 -9.73 -0.72 -18.16
C THR A 40 -8.90 -1.01 -16.92
N THR A 41 -8.94 -0.15 -15.90
CA THR A 41 -8.24 -0.34 -14.63
C THR A 41 -8.70 -1.63 -13.94
N ILE A 42 -10.01 -1.83 -13.81
CA ILE A 42 -10.59 -3.05 -13.23
C ILE A 42 -10.15 -4.30 -14.02
N SER A 43 -10.32 -4.27 -15.34
CA SER A 43 -9.99 -5.42 -16.20
C SER A 43 -8.51 -5.82 -16.10
N ASN A 44 -7.63 -4.84 -16.00
CA ASN A 44 -6.19 -5.07 -15.87
C ASN A 44 -5.78 -5.59 -14.47
N ALA A 45 -6.52 -5.25 -13.42
CA ALA A 45 -6.23 -5.70 -12.07
C ALA A 45 -6.77 -7.11 -11.76
N LEU A 46 -7.85 -7.54 -12.41
CA LEU A 46 -8.51 -8.81 -12.11
C LEU A 46 -7.61 -10.06 -12.13
N PRO A 47 -6.66 -10.22 -13.07
CA PRO A 47 -5.77 -11.39 -13.06
C PRO A 47 -4.95 -11.53 -11.78
N ASP A 48 -4.50 -10.42 -11.20
CA ASP A 48 -3.71 -10.40 -9.96
C ASP A 48 -4.59 -10.66 -8.73
N LEU A 49 -5.89 -10.35 -8.82
CA LEU A 49 -6.87 -10.47 -7.73
C LEU A 49 -7.60 -11.83 -7.71
N LYS A 50 -7.24 -12.78 -8.59
CA LYS A 50 -7.90 -14.09 -8.72
C LYS A 50 -7.98 -14.87 -7.39
N ASN A 51 -7.01 -14.69 -6.50
CA ASN A 51 -6.93 -15.36 -5.21
C ASN A 51 -7.92 -14.82 -4.16
N LEU A 52 -8.50 -13.64 -4.41
CA LEU A 52 -9.56 -13.07 -3.56
C LEU A 52 -10.95 -13.60 -3.94
N VAL A 53 -11.07 -14.27 -5.08
CA VAL A 53 -12.34 -14.70 -5.63
C VAL A 53 -12.56 -16.19 -5.39
N LEU A 54 -13.62 -16.50 -4.65
CA LEU A 54 -14.03 -17.87 -4.36
C LEU A 54 -15.33 -18.28 -5.07
N SER A 55 -15.98 -17.36 -5.78
CA SER A 55 -17.22 -17.57 -6.53
C SER A 55 -16.97 -17.63 -8.02
N ASP A 56 -17.72 -18.47 -8.71
CA ASP A 56 -17.69 -18.53 -10.19
C ASP A 56 -18.38 -17.33 -10.85
N THR A 57 -19.20 -16.59 -10.07
CA THR A 57 -19.91 -15.40 -10.54
C THR A 57 -19.47 -14.19 -9.75
N ILE A 58 -18.83 -13.22 -10.43
CA ILE A 58 -18.38 -11.97 -9.84
C ILE A 58 -19.22 -10.84 -10.39
N HIS A 59 -19.80 -10.04 -9.49
CA HIS A 59 -20.51 -8.81 -9.84
C HIS A 59 -19.66 -7.61 -9.42
N ILE A 60 -19.23 -6.80 -10.39
CA ILE A 60 -18.43 -5.61 -10.16
C ILE A 60 -19.25 -4.41 -10.60
N ARG A 61 -19.72 -3.63 -9.62
CA ARG A 61 -20.55 -2.46 -9.87
C ARG A 61 -19.87 -1.22 -9.30
N TYR A 62 -19.73 -0.20 -10.15
CA TYR A 62 -19.16 1.09 -9.79
C TYR A 62 -20.15 2.20 -10.12
N LYS A 63 -20.25 3.18 -9.23
CA LYS A 63 -20.96 4.43 -9.44
C LYS A 63 -19.99 5.59 -9.28
N ILE A 64 -19.69 6.26 -10.38
CA ILE A 64 -18.84 7.45 -10.41
C ILE A 64 -19.72 8.66 -10.15
N VAL A 65 -19.36 9.52 -9.20
CA VAL A 65 -20.12 10.70 -8.83
C VAL A 65 -19.27 11.97 -8.94
N SER A 66 -19.84 13.03 -9.52
CA SER A 66 -19.17 14.31 -9.77
C SER A 66 -19.60 15.43 -8.84
N SER A 67 -20.38 15.11 -7.78
CA SER A 67 -20.80 16.10 -6.78
C SER A 67 -20.86 15.51 -5.38
N GLN A 68 -20.58 16.35 -4.37
CA GLN A 68 -20.69 15.94 -2.96
C GLN A 68 -22.12 15.55 -2.57
N ALA A 69 -23.12 16.22 -3.13
CA ALA A 69 -24.52 15.86 -2.90
C ALA A 69 -24.82 14.47 -3.47
N GLY A 70 -24.35 14.17 -4.69
CA GLY A 70 -24.48 12.86 -5.31
C GLY A 70 -23.78 11.77 -4.52
N PHE A 71 -22.57 12.03 -4.02
CA PHE A 71 -21.84 11.10 -3.17
C PHE A 71 -22.61 10.79 -1.88
N ARG A 72 -23.00 11.83 -1.13
CA ARG A 72 -23.77 11.65 0.13
C ARG A 72 -25.10 10.95 -0.09
N SER A 73 -25.78 11.25 -1.19
CA SER A 73 -27.04 10.57 -1.55
C SER A 73 -26.85 9.08 -1.83
N ALA A 74 -25.73 8.71 -2.45
CA ALA A 74 -25.42 7.31 -2.79
C ALA A 74 -24.95 6.49 -1.58
N VAL A 75 -24.17 7.09 -0.67
CA VAL A 75 -23.51 6.37 0.44
C VAL A 75 -24.26 6.49 1.77
N GLY A 76 -25.16 7.45 1.91
CA GLY A 76 -25.88 7.73 3.16
C GLY A 76 -25.08 8.58 4.15
N ALA A 77 -25.60 8.71 5.38
CA ALA A 77 -24.97 9.44 6.46
C ALA A 77 -23.99 8.51 7.23
N GLY A 78 -22.86 9.07 7.69
CA GLY A 78 -21.96 8.37 8.62
C GLY A 78 -20.56 8.11 8.09
N LEU A 79 -20.27 8.41 6.83
CA LEU A 79 -18.89 8.31 6.33
C LEU A 79 -18.06 9.55 6.68
N PRO A 80 -16.75 9.38 6.91
CA PRO A 80 -15.83 10.49 7.05
C PRO A 80 -15.87 11.40 5.82
N HIS A 81 -15.80 12.71 6.03
CA HIS A 81 -15.86 13.69 4.92
C HIS A 81 -14.62 13.69 4.02
N TRP A 82 -13.58 13.00 4.41
CA TRP A 82 -12.37 12.79 3.61
C TRP A 82 -12.43 11.54 2.73
N ALA A 83 -13.44 10.67 2.89
CA ALA A 83 -13.56 9.46 2.07
C ALA A 83 -13.92 9.83 0.63
N ASN A 84 -13.08 9.44 -0.32
CA ASN A 84 -13.27 9.68 -1.75
C ASN A 84 -13.99 8.52 -2.46
N ALA A 85 -14.03 7.36 -1.84
CA ALA A 85 -14.71 6.17 -2.31
C ALA A 85 -15.20 5.32 -1.14
N VAL A 86 -16.10 4.39 -1.42
CA VAL A 86 -16.58 3.40 -0.44
C VAL A 86 -17.22 2.21 -1.13
N THR A 87 -16.98 1.03 -0.59
CA THR A 87 -17.65 -0.20 -0.99
C THR A 87 -18.87 -0.47 -0.12
N LEU A 88 -20.05 -0.50 -0.72
CA LEU A 88 -21.32 -0.80 -0.08
C LEU A 88 -21.65 -2.28 -0.25
N PHE A 89 -21.42 -3.09 0.79
CA PHE A 89 -21.51 -4.54 0.71
C PHE A 89 -22.92 -5.10 0.45
N PRO A 90 -24.01 -4.58 1.10
CA PRO A 90 -25.33 -5.08 0.81
C PRO A 90 -25.70 -4.93 -0.67
N GLN A 91 -25.25 -3.85 -1.30
CA GLN A 91 -25.51 -3.51 -2.69
C GLN A 91 -24.47 -4.07 -3.67
N LYS A 92 -23.33 -4.59 -3.19
CA LYS A 92 -22.17 -4.97 -4.01
C LYS A 92 -21.78 -3.84 -4.97
N LEU A 93 -21.68 -2.62 -4.45
CA LEU A 93 -21.51 -1.40 -5.21
C LEU A 93 -20.36 -0.57 -4.63
N VAL A 94 -19.44 -0.17 -5.48
CA VAL A 94 -18.44 0.85 -5.16
C VAL A 94 -18.98 2.22 -5.61
N VAL A 95 -18.98 3.19 -4.71
CA VAL A 95 -19.26 4.60 -5.03
C VAL A 95 -17.93 5.35 -4.94
N ILE A 96 -17.55 6.02 -6.02
CA ILE A 96 -16.27 6.74 -6.12
C ILE A 96 -16.47 8.14 -6.67
N GLN A 97 -15.78 9.11 -6.10
CA GLN A 97 -15.76 10.49 -6.58
C GLN A 97 -14.86 10.63 -7.80
N THR A 98 -15.23 11.57 -8.71
CA THR A 98 -14.34 11.94 -9.81
C THR A 98 -13.05 12.60 -9.29
N PRO A 99 -11.93 12.54 -10.02
CA PRO A 99 -10.66 13.13 -9.60
C PRO A 99 -10.73 14.65 -9.34
N ASP A 100 -11.53 15.37 -10.13
CA ASP A 100 -11.76 16.81 -9.95
C ASP A 100 -12.54 17.13 -8.68
N LEU A 101 -13.51 16.28 -8.30
CA LEU A 101 -14.27 16.45 -7.06
C LEU A 101 -13.41 16.13 -5.83
N SER A 102 -12.68 15.03 -5.85
CA SER A 102 -11.79 14.59 -4.76
C SER A 102 -10.46 15.35 -4.71
N ARG A 103 -10.13 16.14 -5.76
CA ARG A 103 -8.86 16.85 -5.92
C ARG A 103 -7.64 15.91 -5.92
N THR A 104 -7.79 14.76 -6.54
CA THR A 104 -6.75 13.73 -6.66
C THR A 104 -6.25 13.63 -8.10
N THR A 105 -5.10 12.99 -8.29
CA THR A 105 -4.58 12.70 -9.63
C THR A 105 -5.29 11.47 -10.22
N LEU A 106 -5.17 11.27 -11.54
CA LEU A 106 -5.63 10.02 -12.18
C LEU A 106 -4.89 8.79 -11.66
N ARG A 107 -3.66 8.95 -11.19
CA ARG A 107 -2.90 7.88 -10.54
C ARG A 107 -3.57 7.48 -9.22
N ASP A 108 -3.86 8.46 -8.36
CA ASP A 108 -4.50 8.20 -7.06
C ASP A 108 -5.91 7.63 -7.27
N TYR A 109 -6.66 8.16 -8.26
CA TYR A 109 -7.96 7.61 -8.63
C TYR A 109 -7.87 6.13 -9.06
N ARG A 110 -6.87 5.77 -9.89
CA ARG A 110 -6.62 4.38 -10.28
C ARG A 110 -6.35 3.50 -9.06
N THR A 111 -5.53 3.97 -8.16
CA THR A 111 -5.19 3.29 -6.90
C THR A 111 -6.46 3.07 -6.06
N THR A 112 -7.28 4.11 -5.86
CA THR A 112 -8.57 4.00 -5.15
C THR A 112 -9.53 3.01 -5.83
N VAL A 113 -9.60 3.00 -7.17
CA VAL A 113 -10.42 2.01 -7.90
C VAL A 113 -9.99 0.58 -7.57
N ILE A 114 -8.68 0.30 -7.54
CA ILE A 114 -8.19 -1.05 -7.22
C ILE A 114 -8.40 -1.38 -5.74
N HIS A 115 -8.15 -0.45 -4.84
CA HIS A 115 -8.39 -0.60 -3.40
C HIS A 115 -9.84 -1.03 -3.11
N GLU A 116 -10.80 -0.31 -3.63
CA GLU A 116 -12.23 -0.63 -3.48
C GLU A 116 -12.62 -1.94 -4.19
N LEU A 117 -11.98 -2.25 -5.32
CA LEU A 117 -12.18 -3.53 -6.01
C LEU A 117 -11.76 -4.71 -5.14
N VAL A 118 -10.65 -4.60 -4.41
CA VAL A 118 -10.19 -5.63 -3.47
C VAL A 118 -11.25 -5.90 -2.40
N HIS A 119 -11.76 -4.85 -1.74
CA HIS A 119 -12.83 -4.98 -0.76
C HIS A 119 -14.08 -5.62 -1.37
N LEU A 120 -14.47 -5.18 -2.56
CA LEU A 120 -15.66 -5.72 -3.25
C LEU A 120 -15.52 -7.21 -3.54
N LEU A 121 -14.36 -7.67 -4.04
CA LEU A 121 -14.11 -9.07 -4.36
C LEU A 121 -13.99 -9.94 -3.11
N GLN A 122 -13.25 -9.46 -2.11
CA GLN A 122 -13.10 -10.15 -0.84
C GLN A 122 -14.44 -10.30 -0.12
N GLY A 123 -15.24 -9.23 -0.03
CA GLY A 123 -16.55 -9.23 0.62
C GLY A 123 -17.60 -10.10 -0.11
N GLN A 124 -17.41 -10.40 -1.39
CA GLN A 124 -18.20 -11.39 -2.11
C GLN A 124 -17.78 -12.84 -1.81
N SER A 125 -16.55 -13.04 -1.34
CA SER A 125 -15.99 -14.32 -0.99
C SER A 125 -16.21 -14.67 0.47
N VAL A 126 -15.98 -13.71 1.38
CA VAL A 126 -16.16 -13.85 2.83
C VAL A 126 -16.67 -12.51 3.36
N PRO A 127 -17.71 -12.49 4.23
CA PRO A 127 -18.19 -11.26 4.86
C PRO A 127 -17.05 -10.52 5.59
N LEU A 128 -16.87 -9.22 5.32
CA LEU A 128 -15.74 -8.46 5.87
C LEU A 128 -15.76 -8.35 7.40
N ASN A 129 -16.93 -8.38 8.02
CA ASN A 129 -17.06 -8.38 9.48
C ASN A 129 -16.55 -9.65 10.16
N LEU A 130 -16.27 -10.71 9.40
CA LEU A 130 -15.64 -11.94 9.89
C LEU A 130 -14.12 -11.94 9.66
N THR A 131 -13.63 -11.03 8.84
CA THR A 131 -12.21 -10.94 8.48
C THR A 131 -11.54 -9.87 9.34
N PRO A 132 -10.34 -10.10 9.89
CA PRO A 132 -9.61 -9.07 10.62
C PRO A 132 -9.41 -7.81 9.79
N VAL A 133 -9.52 -6.64 10.42
CA VAL A 133 -9.36 -5.35 9.72
C VAL A 133 -8.00 -5.25 9.04
N TRP A 134 -6.93 -5.71 9.71
CA TRP A 134 -5.59 -5.69 9.12
C TRP A 134 -5.50 -6.53 7.82
N LEU A 135 -6.24 -7.64 7.72
CA LEU A 135 -6.24 -8.44 6.49
C LEU A 135 -7.05 -7.76 5.39
N ASN A 136 -8.21 -7.16 5.73
CA ASN A 136 -9.03 -6.42 4.78
C ASN A 136 -8.27 -5.24 4.18
N GLU A 137 -7.75 -4.36 5.03
CA GLU A 137 -7.02 -3.16 4.61
C GLU A 137 -5.67 -3.54 3.98
N GLY A 138 -4.96 -4.50 4.58
CA GLY A 138 -3.67 -4.94 4.06
C GLY A 138 -3.74 -5.53 2.64
N LEU A 139 -4.80 -6.28 2.32
CA LEU A 139 -5.04 -6.76 0.96
C LEU A 139 -5.31 -5.59 0.01
N ALA A 140 -6.11 -4.61 0.41
CA ALA A 140 -6.43 -3.45 -0.41
C ALA A 140 -5.17 -2.61 -0.67
N GLU A 141 -4.42 -2.24 0.36
CA GLU A 141 -3.15 -1.50 0.26
C GLU A 141 -2.11 -2.22 -0.61
N PHE A 142 -1.94 -3.53 -0.39
CA PHE A 142 -0.95 -4.33 -1.12
C PHE A 142 -1.28 -4.41 -2.61
N TYR A 143 -2.50 -4.80 -2.98
CA TYR A 143 -2.89 -4.96 -4.37
C TYR A 143 -3.16 -3.65 -5.11
N ALA A 144 -3.53 -2.58 -4.41
CA ALA A 144 -3.63 -1.24 -4.99
C ALA A 144 -2.25 -0.62 -5.29
N GLY A 145 -1.18 -1.16 -4.69
CA GLY A 145 0.18 -0.64 -4.81
C GLY A 145 0.40 0.61 -3.97
N GLU A 146 -0.36 0.75 -2.88
CA GLU A 146 -0.23 1.83 -1.90
C GLU A 146 0.95 1.56 -0.97
N PHE A 147 1.25 0.29 -0.69
CA PHE A 147 2.44 -0.10 0.07
C PHE A 147 3.72 0.15 -0.72
N ASP A 148 4.02 1.42 -0.94
CA ASP A 148 5.17 1.90 -1.69
C ASP A 148 6.40 2.19 -0.79
N TYR A 149 7.39 2.89 -1.35
CA TYR A 149 8.61 3.24 -0.62
C TYR A 149 8.35 4.12 0.61
N SER A 150 7.39 5.04 0.55
CA SER A 150 7.10 5.96 1.66
C SER A 150 6.53 5.20 2.86
N GLU A 151 5.61 4.27 2.65
CA GLU A 151 5.06 3.42 3.69
C GLU A 151 6.10 2.46 4.28
N ARG A 152 6.99 1.91 3.45
CA ARG A 152 8.13 1.11 3.91
C ARG A 152 9.09 1.90 4.78
N VAL A 153 9.28 3.20 4.52
CA VAL A 153 10.04 4.09 5.40
C VAL A 153 9.31 4.33 6.74
N VAL A 154 7.99 4.54 6.71
CA VAL A 154 7.17 4.66 7.94
C VAL A 154 7.32 3.40 8.80
N LEU A 155 7.15 2.23 8.20
CA LEU A 155 7.31 0.93 8.85
C LEU A 155 8.73 0.75 9.42
N SER A 156 9.75 1.05 8.64
CA SER A 156 11.16 0.97 9.04
C SER A 156 11.49 1.86 10.25
N ARG A 157 10.95 3.08 10.26
CA ARG A 157 11.08 3.99 11.43
C ARG A 157 10.38 3.45 12.66
N ALA A 158 9.21 2.83 12.52
CA ALA A 158 8.49 2.20 13.61
C ALA A 158 9.25 1.00 14.19
N LEU A 159 9.84 0.18 13.34
CA LEU A 159 10.73 -0.93 13.73
C LEU A 159 11.91 -0.43 14.55
N PHE A 160 12.64 0.57 14.05
CA PHE A 160 13.79 1.15 14.73
C PHE A 160 13.41 1.72 16.12
N ARG A 161 12.25 2.34 16.22
CA ARG A 161 11.72 2.93 17.48
C ARG A 161 11.01 1.91 18.36
N ARG A 162 10.91 0.64 17.96
CA ARG A 162 10.14 -0.41 18.64
C ARG A 162 8.69 -0.01 18.91
N ARG A 163 8.04 0.59 17.93
CA ARG A 163 6.66 1.12 18.03
C ARG A 163 5.68 0.42 17.08
N LEU A 164 5.97 -0.82 16.70
CA LEU A 164 5.01 -1.62 15.94
C LEU A 164 3.72 -1.82 16.74
N ILE A 165 2.60 -1.78 16.05
CA ILE A 165 1.27 -2.05 16.60
C ILE A 165 1.04 -3.56 16.50
N PRO A 166 0.64 -4.27 17.57
CA PRO A 166 0.23 -5.67 17.45
C PRO A 166 -0.94 -5.81 16.47
N LEU A 167 -0.94 -6.84 15.60
CA LEU A 167 -1.98 -7.03 14.59
C LEU A 167 -3.40 -7.05 15.18
N ASN A 168 -3.58 -7.60 16.39
CA ASN A 168 -4.86 -7.59 17.11
C ASN A 168 -5.36 -6.17 17.45
N ASN A 169 -4.47 -5.20 17.55
CA ASN A 169 -4.82 -3.83 17.88
C ASN A 169 -5.14 -2.98 16.63
N LEU A 170 -4.88 -3.52 15.44
CA LEU A 170 -5.20 -2.87 14.17
C LEU A 170 -6.71 -2.87 13.87
N GLU A 171 -7.51 -3.66 14.59
CA GLU A 171 -8.98 -3.66 14.55
C GLU A 171 -9.59 -2.25 14.79
N ARG A 172 -8.83 -1.35 15.39
CA ARG A 172 -9.25 0.01 15.74
C ARG A 172 -8.67 1.08 14.81
N VAL A 173 -8.14 0.73 13.65
CA VAL A 173 -7.43 1.67 12.75
C VAL A 173 -8.24 2.93 12.46
N LEU A 174 -9.55 2.83 12.26
CA LEU A 174 -10.43 3.97 12.00
C LEU A 174 -10.55 4.97 13.16
N THR A 175 -10.10 4.61 14.36
CA THR A 175 -10.09 5.49 15.54
C THR A 175 -8.71 6.11 15.79
N PHE A 176 -7.71 5.79 14.98
CA PHE A 176 -6.35 6.26 15.18
C PHE A 176 -6.17 7.70 14.68
N SER A 177 -5.19 8.42 15.24
CA SER A 177 -4.69 9.65 14.66
C SER A 177 -4.01 9.37 13.31
N HIS A 178 -3.97 10.34 12.42
CA HIS A 178 -3.43 10.18 11.06
C HIS A 178 -2.07 9.45 11.00
N PRO A 179 -1.02 9.84 11.76
CA PRO A 179 0.28 9.14 11.69
C PRO A 179 0.23 7.70 12.21
N ARG A 180 -0.71 7.40 13.12
CA ARG A 180 -0.89 6.04 13.63
C ARG A 180 -1.70 5.18 12.67
N ALA A 181 -2.65 5.77 11.98
CA ALA A 181 -3.42 5.10 10.92
C ALA A 181 -2.50 4.75 9.73
N GLU A 182 -1.66 5.68 9.28
CA GLU A 182 -0.66 5.45 8.24
C GLU A 182 0.26 4.26 8.59
N LEU A 183 0.78 4.20 9.82
CA LEU A 183 1.56 3.05 10.27
C LEU A 183 0.73 1.76 10.29
N ALA A 184 -0.54 1.82 10.73
CA ALA A 184 -1.40 0.64 10.78
C ALA A 184 -1.69 0.08 9.37
N TYR A 185 -1.90 0.92 8.38
CA TYR A 185 -2.05 0.51 6.98
C TYR A 185 -0.77 -0.11 6.44
N ALA A 186 0.40 0.53 6.66
CA ALA A 186 1.69 -0.04 6.27
C ALA A 186 1.98 -1.39 6.93
N GLU A 187 1.66 -1.55 8.22
CA GLU A 187 1.78 -2.84 8.93
C GLU A 187 0.83 -3.90 8.38
N SER A 188 -0.40 -3.52 8.04
CA SER A 188 -1.40 -4.41 7.45
C SER A 188 -0.95 -4.94 6.08
N ALA A 189 -0.48 -4.05 5.20
CA ALA A 189 0.07 -4.41 3.90
C ALA A 189 1.32 -5.29 4.02
N ALA A 190 2.21 -4.98 4.96
CA ALA A 190 3.41 -5.78 5.22
C ALA A 190 3.08 -7.17 5.79
N ALA A 191 1.96 -7.34 6.51
CA ALA A 191 1.50 -8.65 6.96
C ALA A 191 0.96 -9.50 5.79
N VAL A 192 0.30 -8.87 4.83
CA VAL A 192 -0.11 -9.54 3.58
C VAL A 192 1.10 -9.91 2.73
N GLU A 193 2.08 -8.99 2.58
CA GLU A 193 3.34 -9.29 1.90
C GLU A 193 4.06 -10.48 2.53
N PHE A 194 4.12 -10.53 3.87
CA PHE A 194 4.69 -11.65 4.61
C PHE A 194 3.97 -12.98 4.30
N LEU A 195 2.64 -12.99 4.31
CA LEU A 195 1.86 -14.18 3.94
C LEU A 195 2.21 -14.68 2.54
N ILE A 196 2.32 -13.77 1.58
CA ILE A 196 2.61 -14.11 0.18
C ILE A 196 4.05 -14.56 0.01
N ASP A 197 5.02 -13.86 0.60
CA ASP A 197 6.44 -14.13 0.45
C ASP A 197 6.87 -15.46 1.11
N VAL A 198 6.29 -15.78 2.26
CA VAL A 198 6.71 -16.94 3.06
C VAL A 198 5.89 -18.17 2.76
N TYR A 199 4.58 -18.01 2.55
CA TYR A 199 3.66 -19.14 2.38
C TYR A 199 3.11 -19.27 0.95
N GLY A 200 3.43 -18.30 0.07
CA GLY A 200 3.00 -18.29 -1.32
C GLY A 200 1.68 -17.58 -1.58
N THR A 201 1.44 -17.22 -2.84
CA THR A 201 0.28 -16.41 -3.27
C THR A 201 -1.07 -17.09 -3.04
N GLU A 202 -1.12 -18.42 -3.06
CA GLU A 202 -2.36 -19.19 -2.85
C GLU A 202 -2.83 -19.22 -1.39
N THR A 203 -1.96 -18.79 -0.45
CA THR A 203 -2.27 -18.72 0.99
C THR A 203 -3.50 -17.88 1.27
N ILE A 204 -3.61 -16.71 0.62
CA ILE A 204 -4.77 -15.82 0.78
C ILE A 204 -6.06 -16.56 0.39
N ARG A 205 -6.06 -17.24 -0.76
CA ARG A 205 -7.20 -18.02 -1.23
C ARG A 205 -7.57 -19.15 -0.26
N ALA A 206 -6.58 -19.85 0.30
CA ALA A 206 -6.78 -20.95 1.23
C ALA A 206 -7.40 -20.45 2.55
N ILE A 207 -6.90 -19.34 3.12
CA ILE A 207 -7.46 -18.69 4.31
C ILE A 207 -8.91 -18.28 4.07
N LEU A 208 -9.19 -17.53 3.00
CA LEU A 208 -10.54 -17.08 2.66
C LEU A 208 -11.50 -18.27 2.45
N ARG A 209 -11.03 -19.37 1.83
CA ARG A 209 -11.82 -20.60 1.67
C ARG A 209 -12.15 -21.23 3.02
N GLY A 210 -11.16 -21.40 3.91
CA GLY A 210 -11.38 -21.94 5.25
C GLY A 210 -12.43 -21.12 6.03
N MET A 211 -12.35 -19.79 5.92
CA MET A 211 -13.32 -18.88 6.55
C MET A 211 -14.72 -19.00 5.95
N ARG A 212 -14.83 -19.07 4.62
CA ARG A 212 -16.11 -19.30 3.94
C ARG A 212 -16.76 -20.61 4.35
N ASP A 213 -15.94 -21.65 4.55
CA ASP A 213 -16.38 -22.98 4.92
C ASP A 213 -16.66 -23.12 6.44
N GLY A 214 -16.61 -21.99 7.20
CA GLY A 214 -17.07 -21.86 8.58
C GLY A 214 -15.97 -21.85 9.66
N SER A 215 -14.70 -21.86 9.28
CA SER A 215 -13.61 -21.63 10.25
C SER A 215 -13.54 -20.15 10.63
N ASP A 216 -13.21 -19.87 11.90
CA ASP A 216 -12.73 -18.53 12.25
C ASP A 216 -11.38 -18.25 11.60
N PHE A 217 -11.00 -16.96 11.54
CA PHE A 217 -9.75 -16.55 10.90
C PHE A 217 -8.51 -17.23 11.49
N GLY A 218 -8.44 -17.35 12.84
CA GLY A 218 -7.28 -17.96 13.51
C GLY A 218 -7.08 -19.41 13.08
N LYS A 219 -8.15 -20.20 13.04
CA LYS A 219 -8.13 -21.58 12.55
C LYS A 219 -7.79 -21.68 11.07
N ALA A 220 -8.37 -20.81 10.23
CA ALA A 220 -8.08 -20.81 8.80
C ALA A 220 -6.61 -20.47 8.54
N LEU A 221 -6.04 -19.52 9.29
CA LEU A 221 -4.63 -19.17 9.26
C LEU A 221 -3.75 -20.36 9.67
N GLU A 222 -4.03 -20.96 10.83
CA GLU A 222 -3.27 -22.11 11.37
C GLU A 222 -3.30 -23.29 10.41
N GLN A 223 -4.47 -23.66 9.88
CA GLN A 223 -4.60 -24.74 8.91
C GLN A 223 -3.81 -24.50 7.63
N THR A 224 -3.65 -23.24 7.24
CA THR A 224 -2.98 -22.87 6.01
C THR A 224 -1.46 -22.68 6.18
N THR A 225 -1.04 -22.09 7.31
CA THR A 225 0.37 -21.73 7.57
C THR A 225 1.10 -22.71 8.48
N GLY A 226 0.35 -23.56 9.21
CA GLY A 226 0.90 -24.42 10.25
C GLY A 226 1.32 -23.69 11.52
N SER A 227 0.98 -22.41 11.66
CA SER A 227 1.36 -21.56 12.82
C SER A 227 0.12 -21.02 13.52
N GLU A 228 0.08 -21.13 14.84
CA GLU A 228 -0.90 -20.42 15.64
C GLU A 228 -0.78 -18.90 15.43
N TYR A 229 -1.85 -18.17 15.69
CA TYR A 229 -1.87 -16.72 15.41
C TYR A 229 -0.80 -15.93 16.20
N ALA A 230 -0.47 -16.36 17.41
CA ALA A 230 0.59 -15.75 18.21
C ALA A 230 1.98 -15.95 17.58
N ASP A 231 2.29 -17.19 17.19
CA ASP A 231 3.55 -17.54 16.52
C ASP A 231 3.66 -16.85 15.16
N PHE A 232 2.55 -16.77 14.43
CA PHE A 232 2.47 -16.00 13.18
C PHE A 232 2.87 -14.53 13.37
N GLN A 233 2.39 -13.87 14.43
CA GLN A 233 2.77 -12.48 14.72
C GLN A 233 4.27 -12.34 15.04
N ASP A 234 4.87 -13.29 15.74
CA ASP A 234 6.29 -13.24 16.07
C ASP A 234 7.17 -13.54 14.85
N HIS A 235 6.77 -14.47 13.99
CA HIS A 235 7.42 -14.71 12.70
C HIS A 235 7.33 -13.48 11.78
N TRP A 236 6.14 -12.85 11.70
CA TRP A 236 5.94 -11.61 10.96
C TRP A 236 6.85 -10.48 11.47
N ARG A 237 6.95 -10.25 12.77
CA ARG A 237 7.85 -9.24 13.35
C ARG A 237 9.32 -9.51 13.00
N THR A 238 9.71 -10.78 13.06
CA THR A 238 11.08 -11.18 12.68
C THR A 238 11.34 -10.93 11.20
N TYR A 239 10.40 -11.28 10.33
CA TYR A 239 10.46 -10.98 8.90
C TYR A 239 10.60 -9.48 8.64
N LEU A 240 9.78 -8.64 9.29
CA LEU A 240 9.87 -7.19 9.16
C LEU A 240 11.24 -6.65 9.59
N ALA A 241 11.77 -7.14 10.70
CA ALA A 241 13.07 -6.72 11.20
C ALA A 241 14.18 -7.07 10.20
N HIS A 242 14.13 -8.23 9.54
CA HIS A 242 15.11 -8.59 8.51
C HIS A 242 14.94 -7.76 7.21
N LYS A 243 13.72 -7.54 6.77
CA LYS A 243 13.45 -6.92 5.46
C LYS A 243 13.53 -5.39 5.49
N TYR A 244 13.08 -4.75 6.58
CA TYR A 244 12.82 -3.31 6.60
C TYR A 244 13.67 -2.50 7.58
N ASN A 245 14.41 -3.11 8.51
CA ASN A 245 15.08 -2.42 9.61
C ASN A 245 16.05 -1.30 9.18
N TRP A 246 16.60 -1.35 7.99
CA TRP A 246 17.60 -0.42 7.49
C TRP A 246 17.08 0.59 6.45
N ILE A 247 15.84 0.43 5.96
CA ILE A 247 15.29 1.28 4.89
C ILE A 247 15.22 2.75 5.30
N PHE A 248 14.91 3.03 6.58
CA PHE A 248 14.85 4.42 7.07
C PHE A 248 16.19 5.16 6.96
N LEU A 249 17.31 4.44 6.92
CA LEU A 249 18.64 5.04 6.72
C LEU A 249 18.82 5.60 5.30
N LEU A 250 18.07 5.05 4.34
CA LEU A 250 18.08 5.50 2.94
C LEU A 250 17.12 6.68 2.71
N ASP A 251 16.35 7.08 3.71
CA ASP A 251 15.52 8.28 3.63
C ASP A 251 16.43 9.50 3.42
N ILE A 252 16.12 10.30 2.39
CA ILE A 252 16.96 11.42 1.96
C ILE A 252 17.26 12.41 3.08
N GLN A 253 16.33 12.62 4.01
CA GLN A 253 16.56 13.46 5.18
C GLN A 253 17.67 12.88 6.08
N ASN A 254 17.66 11.57 6.31
CA ASN A 254 18.67 10.91 7.15
C ASN A 254 20.03 10.87 6.45
N ILE A 255 20.04 10.68 5.13
CA ILE A 255 21.26 10.73 4.31
C ILE A 255 21.91 12.10 4.40
N LEU A 256 21.15 13.19 4.30
CA LEU A 256 21.67 14.56 4.42
C LEU A 256 22.31 14.80 5.79
N TRP A 257 21.69 14.31 6.88
CA TRP A 257 22.25 14.42 8.24
C TRP A 257 23.53 13.62 8.44
N LEU A 258 23.79 12.60 7.63
CA LEU A 258 25.05 11.84 7.64
C LEU A 258 26.11 12.49 6.74
N ILE A 259 25.72 13.00 5.57
CA ILE A 259 26.64 13.60 4.59
C ILE A 259 27.24 14.90 5.13
N ILE A 260 26.46 15.79 5.74
CA ILE A 260 26.93 17.11 6.18
C ILE A 260 28.06 16.99 7.23
N PRO A 261 27.93 16.21 8.33
CA PRO A 261 29.03 15.99 9.26
C PRO A 261 30.23 15.27 8.62
N GLY A 262 29.96 14.33 7.70
CA GLY A 262 31.02 13.62 6.96
C GLY A 262 31.87 14.57 6.11
N LEU A 263 31.25 15.48 5.37
CA LEU A 263 31.94 16.51 4.60
C LEU A 263 32.69 17.49 5.50
N ALA A 264 32.09 17.91 6.62
CA ALA A 264 32.75 18.78 7.58
C ALA A 264 33.99 18.09 8.19
N PHE A 265 33.90 16.81 8.52
CA PHE A 265 35.04 16.03 9.00
C PHE A 265 36.16 15.91 7.95
N LEU A 266 35.81 15.62 6.69
CA LEU A 266 36.79 15.56 5.61
C LEU A 266 37.48 16.92 5.38
N ALA A 267 36.70 18.01 5.41
CA ALA A 267 37.25 19.38 5.34
C ALA A 267 38.20 19.65 6.50
N PHE A 268 37.82 19.30 7.72
CA PHE A 268 38.67 19.47 8.90
C PHE A 268 39.99 18.68 8.77
N VAL A 269 39.94 17.42 8.36
CA VAL A 269 41.14 16.60 8.15
C VAL A 269 42.03 17.20 7.06
N SER A 270 41.44 17.68 5.97
CA SER A 270 42.17 18.30 4.86
C SER A 270 42.89 19.58 5.30
N ILE A 271 42.20 20.47 6.02
CA ILE A 271 42.75 21.69 6.60
C ILE A 271 43.91 21.36 7.58
N ARG A 272 43.68 20.40 8.47
CA ARG A 272 44.68 19.97 9.43
C ARG A 272 45.96 19.40 8.75
N ARG A 273 45.79 18.60 7.70
CA ARG A 273 46.90 18.09 6.90
C ARG A 273 47.70 19.20 6.18
N ARG A 274 46.95 20.19 5.60
CA ARG A 274 47.57 21.33 4.95
C ARG A 274 48.35 22.18 5.96
N ASN A 275 47.77 22.52 7.08
CA ASN A 275 48.44 23.29 8.14
C ASN A 275 49.71 22.60 8.66
N LYS A 276 49.65 21.26 8.87
CA LYS A 276 50.88 20.49 9.24
C LYS A 276 51.98 20.58 8.19
N ARG A 277 51.67 20.58 6.89
CA ARG A 277 52.65 20.74 5.82
C ARG A 277 53.25 22.14 5.83
N THR A 278 52.43 23.16 5.98
CA THR A 278 52.89 24.56 6.04
C THR A 278 53.80 24.80 7.26
N ILE A 279 53.43 24.29 8.43
CA ILE A 279 54.29 24.42 9.64
C ILE A 279 55.63 23.70 9.45
N ARG A 280 55.66 22.54 8.81
CA ARG A 280 56.92 21.86 8.50
C ARG A 280 57.78 22.65 7.54
N GLN A 281 57.21 23.23 6.51
CA GLN A 281 57.95 24.10 5.56
C GLN A 281 58.55 25.29 6.28
N TRP A 282 57.82 25.97 7.15
CA TRP A 282 58.37 27.08 7.94
C TRP A 282 59.50 26.67 8.86
N ASN A 283 59.37 25.55 9.57
CA ASN A 283 60.44 25.01 10.42
C ASN A 283 61.67 24.64 9.62
N ASP A 284 61.51 24.07 8.42
CA ASP A 284 62.61 23.74 7.52
C ASP A 284 63.32 25.03 6.99
N GLU A 285 62.53 26.09 6.64
CA GLU A 285 63.06 27.39 6.21
C GLU A 285 63.79 28.11 7.36
N GLU A 286 63.26 28.13 8.58
CA GLU A 286 63.93 28.66 9.78
C GLU A 286 65.22 27.94 10.09
N THR A 287 65.25 26.61 9.98
CA THR A 287 66.45 25.81 10.18
C THR A 287 67.52 26.10 9.15
N GLN A 288 67.11 26.30 7.88
CA GLN A 288 68.04 26.66 6.79
C GLN A 288 68.61 28.05 6.97
N ALA A 289 67.76 29.04 7.32
CA ALA A 289 68.20 30.43 7.58
C ALA A 289 69.20 30.52 8.74
N GLY A 290 68.93 29.77 9.83
CA GLY A 290 69.85 29.70 10.98
C GLY A 290 71.23 29.09 10.64
N MET A 291 71.29 28.08 9.77
CA MET A 291 72.57 27.51 9.30
C MET A 291 73.36 28.47 8.37
N ASP A 292 72.65 29.30 7.59
CA ASP A 292 73.31 30.30 6.73
C ASP A 292 73.86 31.49 7.52
N GLU A 293 73.28 31.83 8.67
CA GLU A 293 73.80 32.84 9.58
C GLU A 293 75.03 32.35 10.40
N GLU A 294 75.14 31.07 10.71
CA GLU A 294 76.32 30.48 11.42
C GLU A 294 77.55 30.27 10.48
N ASN A 295 77.38 30.28 9.17
CA ASN A 295 78.44 30.05 8.21
C ASN A 295 78.99 31.35 7.57
N ASN A 296 78.54 32.51 8.00
CA ASN A 296 79.05 33.83 7.56
C ASN A 296 79.75 34.56 8.71
#